data_8c0f1b5e62ae8ae6380d247f72e127b7
#
_entry.id   8c0f1b5e62ae8ae6380d247f72e127b7
#
_cell.length_a   1.000
_cell.length_b   1.000
_cell.length_c   1.000
_cell.angle_alpha   90.00
_cell.angle_beta   90.00
_cell.angle_gamma   90.00
#
_symmetry.space_group_name_H-M   'P 1'
#
loop_
_entity.id
_entity.type
_entity.pdbx_description
1 polymer ?
#
loop_
_entity_poly.entity_id
_entity_poly.type
_entity_poly.pdbx_seq_one_letter_code
_entity_poly.pdbx_strand_id
1 'polypeptide(L)' 'MEELIRLDECPVCQGAGLLMHEGGWCVQVECVDCSAHTIYVEYNNDQEKKEAERAVAHLWNIGKVVCSERGE' A
#
# COMPACT_ATOMS: atom_id res chain seq x y z
N MET A 1 0.74 8.13 20.86
CA MET A 1 1.79 8.40 19.90
C MET A 1 1.55 7.67 18.62
N GLU A 2 1.69 8.33 17.52
CA GLU A 2 1.42 7.71 16.26
C GLU A 2 2.57 6.92 15.78
N GLU A 3 2.30 5.81 15.15
CA GLU A 3 3.30 4.96 14.58
C GLU A 3 3.61 5.43 13.18
N LEU A 4 4.90 5.56 12.87
CA LEU A 4 5.32 5.99 11.57
C LEU A 4 5.53 4.78 10.69
N ILE A 5 4.75 4.65 9.65
CA ILE A 5 4.86 3.53 8.73
C ILE A 5 5.87 3.89 7.66
N ARG A 6 6.89 3.05 7.50
CA ARG A 6 7.92 3.29 6.52
C ARG A 6 7.63 2.52 5.26
N LEU A 7 7.74 3.20 4.14
CA LEU A 7 7.56 2.59 2.83
C LEU A 7 8.87 2.69 2.07
N ASP A 8 9.37 1.56 1.60
CA ASP A 8 10.57 1.53 0.78
C ASP A 8 10.25 2.03 -0.62
N GLU A 9 11.26 2.11 -1.45
CA GLU A 9 11.08 2.49 -2.84
C GLU A 9 10.22 1.47 -3.55
N CYS A 10 9.55 1.92 -4.60
CA CYS A 10 8.73 1.02 -5.41
C CYS A 10 9.58 -0.13 -5.93
N PRO A 11 9.14 -1.36 -5.77
CA PRO A 11 9.94 -2.50 -6.26
C PRO A 11 9.96 -2.61 -7.78
N VAL A 12 9.17 -1.84 -8.47
CA VAL A 12 9.11 -1.89 -9.93
C VAL A 12 9.92 -0.77 -10.55
N CYS A 13 9.67 0.49 -10.16
CA CYS A 13 10.33 1.63 -10.78
C CYS A 13 11.14 2.46 -9.81
N GLN A 14 11.13 2.09 -8.54
CA GLN A 14 11.87 2.77 -7.48
C GLN A 14 11.34 4.17 -7.19
N GLY A 15 10.12 4.44 -7.58
CA GLY A 15 9.47 5.68 -7.22
C GLY A 15 8.95 5.65 -5.79
N ALA A 16 8.16 6.63 -5.42
CA ALA A 16 7.64 6.76 -4.06
C ALA A 16 6.33 6.03 -3.91
N GLY A 17 6.16 5.34 -2.80
CA GLY A 17 4.89 4.71 -2.47
C GLY A 17 4.02 5.63 -1.65
N LEU A 18 2.73 5.51 -1.80
CA LEU A 18 1.78 6.32 -1.06
C LEU A 18 0.70 5.44 -0.46
N LEU A 19 0.44 5.65 0.81
CA LEU A 19 -0.59 4.89 1.49
C LEU A 19 -1.95 5.48 1.13
N MET A 20 -2.80 4.69 0.51
CA MET A 20 -4.08 5.15 0.00
C MET A 20 -5.22 4.45 0.72
N HIS A 21 -6.22 5.22 1.12
CA HIS A 21 -7.42 4.67 1.72
C HIS A 21 -8.57 4.78 0.73
N GLU A 22 -9.27 3.67 0.55
CA GLU A 22 -10.37 3.61 -0.39
C GLU A 22 -11.67 3.49 0.35
N GLY A 23 -12.56 4.43 0.15
CA GLY A 23 -13.89 4.35 0.70
C GLY A 23 -13.98 4.32 2.22
N GLY A 24 -12.89 4.53 2.90
CA GLY A 24 -12.88 4.50 4.35
C GLY A 24 -12.96 3.12 4.96
N TRP A 25 -12.81 2.07 4.17
CA TRP A 25 -12.93 0.71 4.70
C TRP A 25 -11.79 -0.21 4.26
N CYS A 26 -10.90 0.26 3.42
CA CYS A 26 -9.73 -0.52 3.04
C CYS A 26 -8.58 0.40 2.71
N VAL A 27 -7.39 -0.17 2.63
CA VAL A 27 -6.17 0.60 2.43
C VAL A 27 -5.23 -0.19 1.54
N GLN A 28 -4.46 0.50 0.73
CA GLN A 28 -3.41 -0.09 -0.09
C GLN A 28 -2.27 0.89 -0.22
N VAL A 29 -1.13 0.43 -0.72
CA VAL A 29 -0.01 1.29 -1.07
C VAL A 29 0.10 1.32 -2.58
N GLU A 30 0.26 2.49 -3.15
CA GLU A 30 0.33 2.64 -4.60
C GLU A 30 1.52 3.52 -4.96
N CYS A 31 2.22 3.17 -6.02
CA CYS A 31 3.30 4.00 -6.53
C CYS A 31 2.73 5.18 -7.28
N VAL A 32 3.30 6.36 -7.05
CA VAL A 32 2.83 7.57 -7.74
C VAL A 32 3.35 7.66 -9.16
N ASP A 33 4.33 6.85 -9.52
CA ASP A 33 4.95 6.92 -10.84
C ASP A 33 4.49 5.83 -11.79
N CYS A 34 4.51 4.59 -11.37
CA CYS A 34 4.23 3.48 -12.28
C CYS A 34 2.91 2.79 -12.00
N SER A 35 2.18 3.23 -11.01
CA SER A 35 0.88 2.66 -10.63
C SER A 35 0.93 1.24 -10.12
N ALA A 36 2.10 0.74 -9.77
CA ALA A 36 2.18 -0.53 -9.07
C ALA A 36 1.53 -0.37 -7.69
N HIS A 37 0.82 -1.37 -7.23
CA HIS A 37 0.13 -1.27 -5.94
C HIS A 37 0.03 -2.62 -5.28
N THR A 38 -0.14 -2.60 -3.96
CA THR A 38 -0.41 -3.83 -3.22
C THR A 38 -1.87 -4.18 -3.36
N ILE A 39 -2.25 -5.37 -2.92
CA ILE A 39 -3.66 -5.64 -2.73
C ILE A 39 -4.15 -4.75 -1.61
N TYR A 40 -5.45 -4.50 -1.54
CA TYR A 40 -5.93 -3.73 -0.42
C TYR A 40 -6.45 -4.65 0.67
N VAL A 41 -6.34 -4.15 1.90
CA VAL A 41 -6.72 -4.90 3.08
C VAL A 41 -7.87 -4.15 3.75
N GLU A 42 -8.95 -4.87 4.05
CA GLU A 42 -10.13 -4.27 4.63
C GLU A 42 -9.99 -4.13 6.13
N TYR A 43 -10.66 -3.15 6.70
CA TYR A 43 -10.69 -2.98 8.14
C TYR A 43 -12.10 -2.52 8.54
N ASN A 44 -12.47 -2.82 9.79
CA ASN A 44 -13.80 -2.49 10.30
C ASN A 44 -13.78 -1.49 11.43
N ASN A 45 -12.62 -1.21 11.99
CA ASN A 45 -12.51 -0.24 13.08
C ASN A 45 -11.11 0.35 13.07
N ASP A 46 -10.87 1.31 13.96
CA ASP A 46 -9.60 2.03 13.96
C ASP A 46 -8.43 1.14 14.31
N GLN A 47 -8.62 0.17 15.16
CA GLN A 47 -7.56 -0.74 15.51
C GLN A 47 -7.17 -1.61 14.32
N GLU A 48 -8.17 -2.13 13.63
CA GLU A 48 -7.91 -2.92 12.44
C GLU A 48 -7.33 -2.08 11.32
N LYS A 49 -7.71 -0.79 11.26
CA LYS A 49 -7.15 0.11 10.29
C LYS A 49 -5.63 0.21 10.43
N LYS A 50 -5.14 0.34 11.64
CA LYS A 50 -3.71 0.39 11.85
C LYS A 50 -3.02 -0.90 11.43
N GLU A 51 -3.64 -2.03 11.73
CA GLU A 51 -3.09 -3.31 11.33
C GLU A 51 -3.10 -3.47 9.81
N ALA A 52 -4.15 -3.00 9.16
CA ALA A 52 -4.22 -3.06 7.72
C ALA A 52 -3.15 -2.19 7.07
N GLU A 53 -2.90 -1.02 7.64
CA GLU A 53 -1.86 -0.15 7.13
C GLU A 53 -0.49 -0.79 7.25
N ARG A 54 -0.22 -1.45 8.36
CA ARG A 54 1.04 -2.17 8.51
C ARG A 54 1.15 -3.32 7.54
N ALA A 55 0.04 -4.03 7.32
CA ALA A 55 0.04 -5.17 6.42
C ALA A 55 0.37 -4.75 5.00
N VAL A 56 -0.27 -3.68 4.51
CA VAL A 56 0.00 -3.26 3.14
C VAL A 56 1.40 -2.65 3.02
N ALA A 57 1.89 -1.98 4.05
CA ALA A 57 3.25 -1.47 4.04
C ALA A 57 4.25 -2.62 3.97
N HIS A 58 4.00 -3.69 4.70
CA HIS A 58 4.85 -4.85 4.64
C HIS A 58 4.84 -5.47 3.24
N LEU A 59 3.67 -5.60 2.64
CA LEU A 59 3.57 -6.15 1.29
C LEU A 59 4.36 -5.28 0.30
N TRP A 60 4.25 -3.99 0.43
CA TRP A 60 4.99 -3.07 -0.43
C TRP A 60 6.50 -3.26 -0.25
N ASN A 61 6.93 -3.35 0.98
CA ASN A 61 8.35 -3.40 1.29
C ASN A 61 9.01 -4.71 0.88
N ILE A 62 8.23 -5.79 0.82
CA ILE A 62 8.78 -7.07 0.35
C ILE A 62 8.56 -7.29 -1.14
N GLY A 63 8.01 -6.30 -1.84
CA GLY A 63 7.88 -6.38 -3.29
C GLY A 63 6.63 -7.07 -3.78
N LYS A 64 5.65 -7.29 -2.92
CA LYS A 64 4.43 -7.97 -3.33
C LYS A 64 3.42 -6.97 -3.86
N VAL A 65 3.68 -6.49 -5.05
CA VAL A 65 2.81 -5.50 -5.70
C VAL A 65 2.43 -6.02 -7.08
N VAL A 66 1.36 -5.45 -7.63
CA VAL A 66 0.95 -5.75 -9.00
C VAL A 66 0.97 -4.45 -9.79
N CYS A 67 1.28 -4.57 -11.08
CA CYS A 67 1.24 -3.42 -11.97
C CYS A 67 -0.09 -3.36 -12.65
N SER A 68 -0.64 -2.19 -12.74
CA SER A 68 -1.92 -2.01 -13.39
C SER A 68 -1.82 -1.82 -14.84
N GLU A 69 -0.73 -2.04 -15.45
CA GLU A 69 -0.69 -1.80 -16.82
C GLU A 69 -1.31 -2.81 -17.55
N ARG A 70 -1.74 -2.58 -18.35
CA ARG A 70 -2.40 -3.45 -19.06
C ARG A 70 -1.86 -4.07 -20.08
N GLY A 71 -1.65 -4.27 -19.94
CA GLY A 71 -1.13 -4.79 -20.79
C GLY A 71 -1.51 -5.59 -21.56
N GLU A 72 -1.74 -5.57 -21.42
CA GLU A 72 -1.99 -6.23 -21.90
C GLU A 72 -2.14 -6.60 -22.26
#